data_777513dcaa797e0356fc546b7857a758
#
_entry.id   777513dcaa797e0356fc546b7857a758
#
_cell.length_a   1.000
_cell.length_b   1.000
_cell.length_c   1.000
_cell.angle_alpha   90.00
_cell.angle_beta   90.00
_cell.angle_gamma   90.00
#
_symmetry.space_group_name_H-M   'P 1'
#
loop_
_entity.id
_entity.type
_entity.pdbx_description
1 polymer ?
#
loop_
_entity_poly.entity_id
_entity_poly.type
_entity_poly.pdbx_seq_one_letter_code
_entity_poly.pdbx_strand_id
1 'polypeptide(L)'
;MIQKQNISSSLFSHNSLKEEISQEHDIDSKLQRRQINFSNEENFSKIKESAMTNELSLGQNYRDRKFLQKRIKQNIYIEVPQNLKNKLTISTELFDQCQNMEIKISKFSEILSAFNSQEINKKYLGLVGIRKLLLLPSPPIQELLNVGIIQELIPLLDNSPSEFQYEALWVLTMFSSGSSDQVNMIVCKGLIPKIVKFLDSQIEELKCQAIIIIGNLANDSGKIRDLLIKEKSFDKILTVLSSTNQNILIKNCIWAISCFFKVKPIPPYNLVKKSIKMIARAIVILPGDTEFLTEAFFILSYITEHYKDAVNDLFDLDIIPNIIKYLDIDVQYIQLSCLRVIGNIASGNANQTQLLIDWKVFDYLKKTIMNPKNMIRKESAWILSNIAAGTQKQLEMLISSNFLPILEHIIQIDELEIKKECIWAVCNMTSVEKPEYMKKLLDQNILRIICNCLKMNDAKYLAVSLEALGNLLAFGKKNNPEGHNPIVIEFEKMGMCDILEKLQFHPVEIVYNKALRLLETYFETQFMD
;
A
#
# COMPACT_ATOMS: atom_id res chain seq x y z
N MET A 1 51.26 -13.71 -20.07
CA MET A 1 50.40 -13.34 -18.90
C MET A 1 49.13 -12.60 -19.32
N ILE A 2 48.46 -12.97 -20.43
CA ILE A 2 47.28 -12.25 -20.98
C ILE A 2 46.13 -13.24 -21.34
N GLN A 3 46.13 -14.45 -20.78
CA GLN A 3 45.06 -15.43 -21.10
C GLN A 3 44.28 -15.97 -19.90
N LYS A 4 44.40 -15.37 -18.70
CA LYS A 4 43.65 -15.80 -17.50
C LYS A 4 42.58 -14.82 -16.98
N GLN A 5 42.39 -13.67 -17.63
CA GLN A 5 41.38 -12.68 -17.19
C GLN A 5 40.02 -12.74 -17.92
N ASN A 6 39.91 -13.46 -19.03
CA ASN A 6 38.67 -13.53 -19.83
C ASN A 6 37.76 -14.74 -19.50
N ILE A 7 38.15 -15.62 -18.57
CA ILE A 7 37.30 -16.78 -18.19
C ILE A 7 36.45 -16.49 -16.95
N SER A 8 36.84 -15.51 -16.13
CA SER A 8 36.06 -15.17 -14.92
C SER A 8 34.83 -14.28 -15.19
N SER A 9 34.86 -13.43 -16.21
CA SER A 9 33.74 -12.57 -16.57
C SER A 9 32.59 -13.29 -17.29
N SER A 10 32.86 -14.37 -18.01
CA SER A 10 31.84 -15.17 -18.68
C SER A 10 31.12 -16.15 -17.73
N LEU A 11 31.80 -16.57 -16.66
CA LEU A 11 31.20 -17.43 -15.63
C LEU A 11 30.27 -16.63 -14.67
N PHE A 12 30.58 -15.36 -14.40
CA PHE A 12 29.72 -14.50 -13.62
C PHE A 12 28.43 -14.12 -14.37
N SER A 13 28.50 -13.86 -15.68
CA SER A 13 27.31 -13.57 -16.49
C SER A 13 26.43 -14.82 -16.71
N HIS A 14 27.01 -16.03 -16.75
CA HIS A 14 26.24 -17.27 -16.91
C HIS A 14 25.57 -17.73 -15.61
N ASN A 15 26.13 -17.43 -14.45
CA ASN A 15 25.51 -17.72 -13.16
C ASN A 15 24.37 -16.74 -12.85
N SER A 16 24.52 -15.44 -13.14
CA SER A 16 23.44 -14.46 -12.96
C SER A 16 22.23 -14.76 -13.86
N LEU A 17 22.46 -15.13 -15.13
CA LEU A 17 21.39 -15.55 -16.05
C LEU A 17 20.70 -16.86 -15.61
N LYS A 18 21.45 -17.82 -15.05
CA LYS A 18 20.85 -19.05 -14.49
C LYS A 18 20.08 -18.80 -13.21
N GLU A 19 20.51 -17.86 -12.39
CA GLU A 19 19.77 -17.42 -11.20
C GLU A 19 18.52 -16.64 -11.57
N GLU A 20 18.56 -15.75 -12.57
CA GLU A 20 17.37 -15.04 -13.07
C GLU A 20 16.35 -16.01 -13.70
N ILE A 21 16.77 -16.95 -14.54
CA ILE A 21 15.91 -17.98 -15.15
C ILE A 21 15.35 -18.90 -14.07
N SER A 22 16.12 -19.25 -13.04
CA SER A 22 15.66 -20.03 -11.90
C SER A 22 14.63 -19.26 -11.05
N GLN A 23 14.80 -17.95 -10.88
CA GLN A 23 13.89 -17.10 -10.13
C GLN A 23 12.57 -16.86 -10.87
N GLU A 24 12.59 -16.66 -12.19
CA GLU A 24 11.38 -16.60 -13.02
C GLU A 24 10.61 -17.93 -13.01
N HIS A 25 11.31 -19.05 -13.11
CA HIS A 25 10.69 -20.39 -13.03
C HIS A 25 10.06 -20.67 -11.64
N ASP A 26 10.62 -20.12 -10.57
CA ASP A 26 10.10 -20.28 -9.21
C ASP A 26 8.89 -19.38 -8.96
N ILE A 27 8.87 -18.16 -9.48
CA ILE A 27 7.70 -17.28 -9.47
C ILE A 27 6.56 -17.89 -10.28
N ASP A 28 6.85 -18.40 -11.48
CA ASP A 28 5.87 -19.08 -12.32
C ASP A 28 5.36 -20.37 -11.67
N SER A 29 6.20 -21.15 -11.00
CA SER A 29 5.77 -22.34 -10.27
C SER A 29 4.91 -22.01 -9.04
N LYS A 30 5.19 -20.92 -8.32
CA LYS A 30 4.34 -20.40 -7.24
C LYS A 30 3.00 -19.87 -7.75
N LEU A 31 3.02 -19.11 -8.85
CA LEU A 31 1.82 -18.65 -9.54
C LEU A 31 1.06 -19.85 -10.09
N GLN A 32 1.70 -20.84 -10.69
CA GLN A 32 1.07 -22.07 -11.16
C GLN A 32 0.51 -22.91 -10.01
N ARG A 33 1.18 -23.06 -8.87
CA ARG A 33 0.61 -23.71 -7.67
C ARG A 33 -0.60 -22.96 -7.10
N ARG A 34 -0.68 -21.64 -7.29
CA ARG A 34 -1.87 -20.83 -7.07
C ARG A 34 -2.88 -20.91 -8.22
N GLN A 35 -2.38 -21.08 -9.47
CA GLN A 35 -3.13 -21.03 -10.73
C GLN A 35 -3.55 -22.40 -11.23
N ILE A 36 -3.05 -23.51 -10.66
CA ILE A 36 -3.33 -24.87 -11.15
C ILE A 36 -4.81 -25.14 -11.42
N ASN A 37 -5.67 -24.19 -11.10
CA ASN A 37 -7.11 -24.36 -11.26
C ASN A 37 -7.87 -23.18 -11.91
N PHE A 38 -7.23 -22.22 -12.60
CA PHE A 38 -7.96 -21.06 -13.12
C PHE A 38 -7.65 -20.71 -14.57
N SER A 39 -8.34 -21.36 -15.50
CA SER A 39 -8.39 -21.01 -16.93
C SER A 39 -9.38 -19.88 -17.28
N ASN A 40 -9.82 -19.06 -16.31
CA ASN A 40 -10.69 -17.90 -16.53
C ASN A 40 -10.25 -16.69 -15.69
N GLU A 41 -9.03 -16.22 -15.93
CA GLU A 41 -8.39 -15.13 -15.17
C GLU A 41 -8.94 -13.73 -15.41
N GLU A 42 -9.55 -13.46 -16.59
CA GLU A 42 -10.02 -12.11 -16.93
C GLU A 42 -11.13 -11.57 -16.00
N ASN A 43 -11.95 -12.44 -15.44
CA ASN A 43 -13.01 -12.01 -14.51
C ASN A 43 -12.55 -11.89 -13.06
N PHE A 44 -11.49 -12.59 -12.67
CA PHE A 44 -11.05 -12.60 -11.27
C PHE A 44 -10.12 -11.44 -10.91
N SER A 45 -9.23 -11.05 -11.82
CA SER A 45 -8.44 -9.82 -11.67
C SER A 45 -9.36 -8.59 -11.62
N LYS A 46 -10.42 -8.55 -12.45
CA LYS A 46 -11.43 -7.47 -12.44
C LYS A 46 -12.27 -7.44 -11.15
N ILE A 47 -12.66 -8.59 -10.60
CA ILE A 47 -13.40 -8.66 -9.33
C ILE A 47 -12.48 -8.31 -8.15
N LYS A 48 -11.24 -8.78 -8.16
CA LYS A 48 -10.24 -8.42 -7.14
C LYS A 48 -9.84 -6.94 -7.24
N GLU A 49 -9.65 -6.41 -8.45
CA GLU A 49 -9.44 -4.97 -8.68
C GLU A 49 -10.65 -4.13 -8.27
N SER A 50 -11.88 -4.55 -8.57
CA SER A 50 -13.08 -3.78 -8.22
C SER A 50 -13.40 -3.83 -6.72
N ALA A 51 -13.21 -4.96 -6.04
CA ALA A 51 -13.37 -5.05 -4.58
C ALA A 51 -12.26 -4.30 -3.85
N MET A 52 -11.00 -4.47 -4.27
CA MET A 52 -9.85 -3.75 -3.71
C MET A 52 -9.89 -2.25 -4.03
N THR A 53 -10.31 -1.84 -5.23
CA THR A 53 -10.46 -0.43 -5.60
C THR A 53 -11.65 0.22 -4.90
N ASN A 54 -12.76 -0.47 -4.67
CA ASN A 54 -13.90 0.09 -3.93
C ASN A 54 -13.59 0.24 -2.43
N GLU A 55 -12.96 -0.72 -1.77
CA GLU A 55 -12.56 -0.58 -0.37
C GLU A 55 -11.39 0.40 -0.18
N LEU A 56 -10.42 0.41 -1.11
CA LEU A 56 -9.34 1.41 -1.15
C LEU A 56 -9.89 2.81 -1.46
N SER A 57 -10.83 2.95 -2.41
CA SER A 57 -11.41 4.25 -2.76
C SER A 57 -12.29 4.81 -1.65
N LEU A 58 -13.04 3.99 -0.91
CA LEU A 58 -13.81 4.41 0.26
C LEU A 58 -12.89 4.80 1.42
N GLY A 59 -11.85 4.03 1.70
CA GLY A 59 -10.84 4.36 2.71
C GLY A 59 -9.95 5.54 2.29
N GLN A 60 -9.64 5.69 1.02
CA GLN A 60 -8.92 6.84 0.46
C GLN A 60 -9.79 8.10 0.50
N ASN A 61 -11.04 8.07 0.03
CA ASN A 61 -11.96 9.21 0.09
C ASN A 61 -12.20 9.72 1.51
N TYR A 62 -12.30 8.81 2.50
CA TYR A 62 -12.43 9.20 3.91
C TYR A 62 -11.12 9.77 4.47
N ARG A 63 -9.96 9.19 4.12
CA ARG A 63 -8.63 9.71 4.50
C ARG A 63 -8.35 11.05 3.83
N ASP A 64 -8.61 11.17 2.54
CA ASP A 64 -8.33 12.37 1.77
C ASP A 64 -9.17 13.55 2.29
N ARG A 65 -10.45 13.34 2.61
CA ARG A 65 -11.30 14.37 3.26
C ARG A 65 -10.81 14.73 4.67
N LYS A 66 -10.46 13.75 5.49
CA LYS A 66 -9.99 13.99 6.86
C LYS A 66 -8.59 14.60 6.88
N PHE A 67 -7.76 14.25 5.91
CA PHE A 67 -6.41 14.75 5.74
C PHE A 67 -6.37 16.18 5.17
N LEU A 68 -7.22 16.49 4.19
CA LEU A 68 -7.46 17.85 3.69
C LEU A 68 -7.98 18.77 4.81
N GLN A 69 -8.99 18.32 5.57
CA GLN A 69 -9.50 19.07 6.72
C GLN A 69 -8.43 19.27 7.81
N LYS A 70 -7.58 18.27 8.06
CA LYS A 70 -6.50 18.37 9.05
C LYS A 70 -5.38 19.30 8.60
N ARG A 71 -5.03 19.33 7.30
CA ARG A 71 -3.99 20.21 6.75
C ARG A 71 -4.42 21.65 6.68
N ILE A 72 -5.65 21.90 6.28
CA ILE A 72 -6.24 23.24 6.43
C ILE A 72 -6.17 23.67 7.91
N LYS A 73 -6.57 22.80 8.86
CA LYS A 73 -6.50 23.11 10.30
C LYS A 73 -5.06 23.25 10.83
N GLN A 74 -4.12 22.40 10.45
CA GLN A 74 -2.74 22.51 10.90
C GLN A 74 -2.05 23.75 10.35
N ASN A 75 -2.33 24.12 9.10
CA ASN A 75 -1.82 25.36 8.51
C ASN A 75 -2.51 26.62 9.06
N ILE A 76 -3.74 26.54 9.56
CA ILE A 76 -4.46 27.64 10.22
C ILE A 76 -3.74 28.10 11.51
N TYR A 77 -3.06 27.17 12.20
CA TYR A 77 -2.37 27.46 13.46
C TYR A 77 -0.87 27.76 13.30
N ILE A 78 -0.33 27.77 12.07
CA ILE A 78 1.03 28.27 11.88
C ILE A 78 0.97 29.79 11.96
N GLU A 79 1.27 30.32 13.13
CA GLU A 79 1.74 31.70 13.26
C GLU A 79 2.82 31.94 12.20
N VAL A 80 2.83 33.12 11.57
CA VAL A 80 3.93 33.45 10.66
C VAL A 80 5.24 33.19 11.40
N PRO A 81 6.09 32.32 10.85
CA PRO A 81 7.26 31.82 11.59
C PRO A 81 8.19 32.93 12.05
N GLN A 82 8.84 32.73 13.18
CA GLN A 82 9.72 33.72 13.77
C GLN A 82 10.84 34.19 12.82
N ASN A 83 11.31 33.30 11.93
CA ASN A 83 12.31 33.60 10.90
C ASN A 83 11.81 34.60 9.86
N LEU A 84 10.52 34.57 9.52
CA LEU A 84 9.88 35.60 8.67
C LEU A 84 9.63 36.89 9.43
N LYS A 85 9.25 36.81 10.73
CA LYS A 85 9.09 37.99 11.61
C LYS A 85 10.37 38.84 11.70
N ASN A 86 11.54 38.20 11.71
CA ASN A 86 12.84 38.90 11.79
C ASN A 86 13.30 39.57 10.48
N LYS A 87 12.58 39.34 9.36
CA LYS A 87 12.91 39.88 8.03
C LYS A 87 11.78 40.68 7.41
N LEU A 88 10.80 41.11 8.21
CA LEU A 88 9.65 41.86 7.73
C LEU A 88 10.07 43.22 7.16
N THR A 89 9.54 43.56 6.00
CA THR A 89 9.62 44.93 5.44
C THR A 89 8.48 45.80 5.94
N ILE A 90 7.47 45.19 6.59
CA ILE A 90 6.35 45.86 7.27
C ILE A 90 6.65 46.05 8.77
N SER A 91 5.96 46.98 9.42
CA SER A 91 6.14 47.16 10.89
C SER A 91 5.57 45.98 11.67
N THR A 92 6.16 45.71 12.85
CA THR A 92 5.68 44.65 13.75
C THR A 92 4.26 44.91 14.24
N GLU A 93 3.91 46.20 14.46
CA GLU A 93 2.54 46.58 14.84
C GLU A 93 1.53 46.23 13.78
N LEU A 94 1.84 46.48 12.48
CA LEU A 94 0.97 46.11 11.37
C LEU A 94 0.84 44.59 11.24
N PHE A 95 1.96 43.89 11.45
CA PHE A 95 1.94 42.43 11.41
C PHE A 95 1.02 41.87 12.50
N ASP A 96 1.14 42.31 13.75
CA ASP A 96 0.31 41.90 14.88
C ASP A 96 -1.16 42.29 14.68
N GLN A 97 -1.44 43.46 14.13
CA GLN A 97 -2.78 43.88 13.73
C GLN A 97 -3.38 42.90 12.71
N CYS A 98 -2.62 42.48 11.72
CA CYS A 98 -3.04 41.51 10.73
C CYS A 98 -3.37 40.14 11.38
N GLN A 99 -2.55 39.67 12.32
CA GLN A 99 -2.81 38.38 13.00
C GLN A 99 -4.12 38.41 13.82
N ASN A 100 -4.40 39.52 14.47
CA ASN A 100 -5.58 39.69 15.35
C ASN A 100 -6.84 40.15 14.61
N MET A 101 -6.77 40.40 13.29
CA MET A 101 -7.89 40.90 12.51
C MET A 101 -9.01 39.87 12.40
N GLU A 102 -10.19 40.20 12.94
CA GLU A 102 -11.42 39.44 12.72
C GLU A 102 -11.97 39.72 11.32
N ILE A 103 -12.28 38.63 10.59
CA ILE A 103 -12.81 38.71 9.23
C ILE A 103 -14.25 38.21 9.18
N LYS A 104 -15.11 39.03 8.53
CA LYS A 104 -16.47 38.66 8.16
C LYS A 104 -16.64 38.88 6.66
N ILE A 105 -17.50 38.10 6.03
CA ILE A 105 -17.77 38.20 4.59
C ILE A 105 -18.26 39.58 4.17
N SER A 106 -18.92 40.31 5.08
CA SER A 106 -19.36 41.70 4.88
C SER A 106 -18.22 42.68 4.60
N LYS A 107 -16.97 42.33 4.95
CA LYS A 107 -15.78 43.13 4.66
C LYS A 107 -15.10 42.81 3.31
N PHE A 108 -15.72 41.95 2.47
CA PHE A 108 -15.13 41.51 1.20
C PHE A 108 -14.64 42.64 0.33
N SER A 109 -15.50 43.65 0.06
CA SER A 109 -15.15 44.79 -0.79
C SER A 109 -14.07 45.69 -0.20
N GLU A 110 -14.05 45.87 1.14
CA GLU A 110 -13.01 46.60 1.86
C GLU A 110 -11.65 45.91 1.73
N ILE A 111 -11.61 44.58 1.90
CA ILE A 111 -10.41 43.78 1.76
C ILE A 111 -9.85 43.82 0.34
N LEU A 112 -10.70 43.71 -0.68
CA LEU A 112 -10.27 43.84 -2.07
C LEU A 112 -9.74 45.25 -2.38
N SER A 113 -10.39 46.29 -1.89
CA SER A 113 -9.91 47.67 -2.03
C SER A 113 -8.54 47.87 -1.39
N ALA A 114 -8.34 47.31 -0.19
CA ALA A 114 -7.04 47.31 0.49
C ALA A 114 -5.98 46.58 -0.32
N PHE A 115 -6.29 45.38 -0.84
CA PHE A 115 -5.37 44.58 -1.66
C PHE A 115 -4.94 45.31 -2.95
N ASN A 116 -5.82 46.05 -3.57
CA ASN A 116 -5.55 46.82 -4.79
C ASN A 116 -4.86 48.18 -4.51
N SER A 117 -4.60 48.51 -3.25
CA SER A 117 -3.92 49.75 -2.87
C SER A 117 -2.47 49.78 -3.35
N GLN A 118 -1.99 50.99 -3.73
CA GLN A 118 -0.57 51.23 -4.01
C GLN A 118 0.27 51.36 -2.72
N GLU A 119 -0.37 51.57 -1.58
CA GLU A 119 0.28 51.64 -0.28
C GLU A 119 0.61 50.22 0.20
N ILE A 120 1.89 49.93 0.40
CA ILE A 120 2.40 48.58 0.67
C ILE A 120 1.76 47.95 1.93
N ASN A 121 1.54 48.76 2.98
CA ASN A 121 0.94 48.28 4.23
C ASN A 121 -0.54 47.92 4.03
N LYS A 122 -1.30 48.70 3.29
CA LYS A 122 -2.71 48.41 2.98
C LYS A 122 -2.81 47.18 2.07
N LYS A 123 -1.93 47.08 1.07
CA LYS A 123 -1.88 45.92 0.18
C LYS A 123 -1.61 44.61 0.97
N TYR A 124 -0.68 44.66 1.92
CA TYR A 124 -0.40 43.49 2.79
C TYR A 124 -1.62 43.12 3.64
N LEU A 125 -2.27 44.12 4.27
CA LEU A 125 -3.51 43.93 5.04
C LEU A 125 -4.63 43.29 4.21
N GLY A 126 -4.80 43.75 2.96
CA GLY A 126 -5.74 43.17 2.00
C GLY A 126 -5.39 41.70 1.66
N LEU A 127 -4.11 41.39 1.42
CA LEU A 127 -3.65 40.03 1.10
C LEU A 127 -3.91 39.06 2.25
N VAL A 128 -3.56 39.45 3.48
CA VAL A 128 -3.87 38.67 4.71
C VAL A 128 -5.39 38.52 4.87
N GLY A 129 -6.15 39.59 4.58
CA GLY A 129 -7.62 39.56 4.59
C GLY A 129 -8.18 38.51 3.64
N ILE A 130 -7.66 38.43 2.41
CA ILE A 130 -8.06 37.40 1.40
C ILE A 130 -7.78 36.00 1.94
N ARG A 131 -6.57 35.76 2.48
CA ARG A 131 -6.25 34.47 3.11
C ARG A 131 -7.26 34.11 4.20
N LYS A 132 -7.59 35.05 5.07
CA LYS A 132 -8.55 34.82 6.16
C LYS A 132 -9.99 34.64 5.67
N LEU A 133 -10.42 35.30 4.59
CA LEU A 133 -11.71 35.07 3.93
C LEU A 133 -11.82 33.61 3.42
N LEU A 134 -10.73 33.07 2.88
CA LEU A 134 -10.68 31.67 2.41
C LEU A 134 -10.73 30.63 3.55
N LEU A 135 -10.48 31.05 4.79
CA LEU A 135 -10.57 30.20 5.98
C LEU A 135 -11.96 30.19 6.64
N LEU A 136 -12.90 30.99 6.16
CA LEU A 136 -14.28 31.00 6.66
C LEU A 136 -14.95 29.64 6.37
N PRO A 137 -15.99 29.26 7.15
CA PRO A 137 -16.77 28.04 6.88
C PRO A 137 -17.39 28.00 5.48
N SER A 138 -17.75 29.16 4.93
CA SER A 138 -18.24 29.36 3.56
C SER A 138 -17.38 30.40 2.87
N PRO A 139 -16.22 30.03 2.33
CA PRO A 139 -15.30 30.96 1.72
C PRO A 139 -15.84 31.51 0.39
N PRO A 140 -15.67 32.82 0.08
CA PRO A 140 -16.14 33.43 -1.17
C PRO A 140 -15.19 33.10 -2.33
N ILE A 141 -15.06 31.81 -2.65
CA ILE A 141 -14.09 31.34 -3.66
C ILE A 141 -14.45 31.84 -5.05
N GLN A 142 -15.74 31.73 -5.43
CA GLN A 142 -16.17 32.11 -6.76
C GLN A 142 -16.06 33.62 -6.98
N GLU A 143 -16.39 34.42 -5.99
CA GLU A 143 -16.27 35.87 -6.01
C GLU A 143 -14.80 36.29 -6.18
N LEU A 144 -13.87 35.63 -5.46
CA LEU A 144 -12.43 35.88 -5.62
C LEU A 144 -11.93 35.48 -7.01
N LEU A 145 -12.42 34.38 -7.57
CA LEU A 145 -12.07 33.97 -8.94
C LEU A 145 -12.61 34.99 -9.98
N ASN A 146 -13.84 35.44 -9.80
CA ASN A 146 -14.48 36.39 -10.71
C ASN A 146 -13.75 37.76 -10.79
N VAL A 147 -13.12 38.17 -9.67
CA VAL A 147 -12.28 39.41 -9.66
C VAL A 147 -10.86 39.14 -10.15
N GLY A 148 -10.54 37.93 -10.59
CA GLY A 148 -9.24 37.57 -11.15
C GLY A 148 -8.09 37.47 -10.13
N ILE A 149 -8.37 37.15 -8.88
CA ILE A 149 -7.38 37.15 -7.80
C ILE A 149 -6.09 36.36 -8.13
N ILE A 150 -6.21 35.21 -8.80
CA ILE A 150 -5.04 34.39 -9.18
C ILE A 150 -4.07 35.18 -10.07
N GLN A 151 -4.59 36.00 -10.98
CA GLN A 151 -3.77 36.84 -11.86
C GLN A 151 -3.01 37.91 -11.07
N GLU A 152 -3.64 38.49 -10.06
CA GLU A 152 -3.06 39.53 -9.21
C GLU A 152 -1.99 38.97 -8.22
N LEU A 153 -1.99 37.65 -7.96
CA LEU A 153 -0.95 37.00 -7.14
C LEU A 153 0.35 36.77 -7.91
N ILE A 154 0.31 36.70 -9.25
CA ILE A 154 1.50 36.40 -10.08
C ILE A 154 2.68 37.35 -9.81
N PRO A 155 2.53 38.68 -9.85
CA PRO A 155 3.64 39.59 -9.59
C PRO A 155 4.16 39.47 -8.15
N LEU A 156 3.33 39.08 -7.17
CA LEU A 156 3.74 38.91 -5.79
C LEU A 156 4.69 37.73 -5.59
N LEU A 157 4.66 36.73 -6.47
CA LEU A 157 5.55 35.56 -6.39
C LEU A 157 6.96 35.84 -6.93
N ASP A 158 7.15 36.84 -7.78
CA ASP A 158 8.44 37.05 -8.46
C ASP A 158 9.44 37.84 -7.60
N ASN A 159 9.14 39.09 -7.27
CA ASN A 159 10.12 40.01 -6.66
C ASN A 159 9.58 40.73 -5.42
N SER A 160 8.51 40.24 -4.81
CA SER A 160 7.98 40.82 -3.59
C SER A 160 8.76 40.38 -2.34
N PRO A 161 8.64 41.11 -1.23
CA PRO A 161 9.15 40.68 0.05
C PRO A 161 8.61 39.29 0.46
N SER A 162 9.38 38.55 1.25
CA SER A 162 9.09 37.16 1.59
C SER A 162 7.73 36.95 2.29
N GLU A 163 7.29 37.92 3.07
CA GLU A 163 5.99 37.89 3.72
C GLU A 163 4.82 37.98 2.72
N PHE A 164 4.97 38.76 1.65
CA PHE A 164 3.98 38.81 0.55
C PHE A 164 3.98 37.50 -0.24
N GLN A 165 5.18 36.95 -0.53
CA GLN A 165 5.30 35.65 -1.20
C GLN A 165 4.63 34.53 -0.39
N TYR A 166 4.83 34.54 0.93
CA TYR A 166 4.25 33.58 1.84
C TYR A 166 2.71 33.63 1.83
N GLU A 167 2.14 34.82 2.00
CA GLU A 167 0.68 35.01 1.96
C GLU A 167 0.09 34.65 0.59
N ALA A 168 0.76 35.03 -0.52
CA ALA A 168 0.33 34.68 -1.87
C ALA A 168 0.34 33.15 -2.10
N LEU A 169 1.40 32.45 -1.67
CA LEU A 169 1.45 30.99 -1.72
C LEU A 169 0.35 30.35 -0.86
N TRP A 170 0.04 30.94 0.30
CA TRP A 170 -1.06 30.48 1.15
C TRP A 170 -2.41 30.55 0.45
N VAL A 171 -2.69 31.66 -0.21
CA VAL A 171 -3.92 31.83 -1.03
C VAL A 171 -3.95 30.77 -2.13
N LEU A 172 -2.84 30.55 -2.83
CA LEU A 172 -2.73 29.50 -3.85
C LEU A 172 -2.90 28.09 -3.28
N THR A 173 -2.44 27.84 -2.05
CA THR A 173 -2.67 26.56 -1.37
C THR A 173 -4.17 26.29 -1.21
N MET A 174 -4.96 27.30 -0.85
CA MET A 174 -6.40 27.14 -0.72
C MET A 174 -7.07 26.81 -2.06
N PHE A 175 -6.71 27.51 -3.14
CA PHE A 175 -7.23 27.20 -4.48
C PHE A 175 -6.77 25.84 -5.00
N SER A 176 -5.53 25.43 -4.71
CA SER A 176 -5.02 24.11 -5.12
C SER A 176 -5.71 22.94 -4.41
N SER A 177 -6.29 23.19 -3.24
CA SER A 177 -7.05 22.20 -2.48
C SER A 177 -8.52 22.12 -2.84
N GLY A 178 -8.98 22.95 -3.76
CA GLY A 178 -10.36 23.07 -4.19
C GLY A 178 -10.75 22.10 -5.31
N SER A 179 -11.73 22.52 -6.12
CA SER A 179 -12.20 21.73 -7.27
C SER A 179 -11.17 21.69 -8.41
N SER A 180 -11.31 20.71 -9.32
CA SER A 180 -10.46 20.61 -10.52
C SER A 180 -10.51 21.90 -11.38
N ASP A 181 -11.61 22.63 -11.39
CA ASP A 181 -11.69 23.92 -12.09
C ASP A 181 -10.77 24.97 -11.46
N GLN A 182 -10.73 25.02 -10.12
CA GLN A 182 -9.84 25.92 -9.38
C GLN A 182 -8.37 25.54 -9.57
N VAL A 183 -8.06 24.25 -9.55
CA VAL A 183 -6.73 23.71 -9.87
C VAL A 183 -6.33 24.08 -11.30
N ASN A 184 -7.22 23.89 -12.28
CA ASN A 184 -6.96 24.25 -13.67
C ASN A 184 -6.70 25.76 -13.87
N MET A 185 -7.30 26.62 -13.07
CA MET A 185 -7.02 28.07 -13.11
C MET A 185 -5.54 28.36 -12.79
N ILE A 186 -4.97 27.68 -11.78
CA ILE A 186 -3.54 27.78 -11.43
C ILE A 186 -2.67 27.33 -12.62
N VAL A 187 -3.02 26.19 -13.21
CA VAL A 187 -2.26 25.57 -14.32
C VAL A 187 -2.33 26.46 -15.58
N CYS A 188 -3.53 26.91 -15.98
CA CYS A 188 -3.73 27.73 -17.17
C CYS A 188 -3.05 29.10 -17.08
N LYS A 189 -2.83 29.63 -15.87
CA LYS A 189 -2.10 30.89 -15.67
C LYS A 189 -0.57 30.72 -15.65
N GLY A 190 -0.06 29.51 -15.89
CA GLY A 190 1.38 29.24 -15.97
C GLY A 190 2.12 29.38 -14.63
N LEU A 191 1.44 29.15 -13.50
CA LEU A 191 2.00 29.31 -12.15
C LEU A 191 2.94 28.17 -11.73
N ILE A 192 2.85 27.00 -12.36
CA ILE A 192 3.66 25.83 -11.98
C ILE A 192 5.16 26.13 -11.92
N PRO A 193 5.82 26.70 -12.96
CA PRO A 193 7.25 27.00 -12.88
C PRO A 193 7.61 27.97 -11.75
N LYS A 194 6.74 28.95 -11.46
CA LYS A 194 6.94 29.91 -10.37
C LYS A 194 6.85 29.22 -9.01
N ILE A 195 5.85 28.36 -8.80
CA ILE A 195 5.69 27.58 -7.57
C ILE A 195 6.88 26.64 -7.37
N VAL A 196 7.31 25.94 -8.42
CA VAL A 196 8.46 25.01 -8.37
C VAL A 196 9.77 25.72 -8.02
N LYS A 197 9.93 27.00 -8.39
CA LYS A 197 11.10 27.81 -8.02
C LYS A 197 11.25 27.99 -6.50
N PHE A 198 10.14 28.01 -5.74
CA PHE A 198 10.19 28.14 -4.29
C PHE A 198 10.75 26.90 -3.57
N LEU A 199 10.86 25.77 -4.24
CA LEU A 199 11.55 24.60 -3.68
C LEU A 199 13.06 24.85 -3.45
N ASP A 200 13.64 25.81 -4.17
CA ASP A 200 15.03 26.27 -4.04
C ASP A 200 15.19 27.43 -3.02
N SER A 201 14.11 27.92 -2.41
CA SER A 201 14.14 29.03 -1.46
C SER A 201 15.01 28.70 -0.25
N GLN A 202 15.67 29.71 0.33
CA GLN A 202 16.36 29.56 1.62
C GLN A 202 15.39 29.68 2.82
N ILE A 203 14.13 30.04 2.55
CA ILE A 203 13.09 30.21 3.54
C ILE A 203 12.24 28.93 3.53
N GLU A 204 12.27 28.19 4.63
CA GLU A 204 11.66 26.86 4.71
C GLU A 204 10.14 26.89 4.61
N GLU A 205 9.53 27.95 5.11
CA GLU A 205 8.09 28.17 5.07
C GLU A 205 7.57 28.33 3.63
N LEU A 206 8.35 29.02 2.78
CA LEU A 206 8.04 29.14 1.36
C LEU A 206 8.18 27.78 0.65
N LYS A 207 9.21 26.98 1.02
CA LYS A 207 9.33 25.60 0.55
C LYS A 207 8.13 24.77 0.97
N CYS A 208 7.71 24.84 2.24
CA CYS A 208 6.55 24.11 2.76
C CYS A 208 5.29 24.40 1.95
N GLN A 209 4.97 25.69 1.72
CA GLN A 209 3.79 26.06 0.95
C GLN A 209 3.88 25.56 -0.50
N ALA A 210 5.03 25.71 -1.15
CA ALA A 210 5.24 25.21 -2.50
C ALA A 210 5.04 23.69 -2.59
N ILE A 211 5.58 22.92 -1.63
CA ILE A 211 5.42 21.45 -1.57
C ILE A 211 3.94 21.08 -1.44
N ILE A 212 3.19 21.78 -0.57
CA ILE A 212 1.76 21.52 -0.37
C ILE A 212 0.97 21.80 -1.65
N ILE A 213 1.22 22.93 -2.31
CA ILE A 213 0.57 23.26 -3.59
C ILE A 213 0.88 22.19 -4.64
N ILE A 214 2.15 21.81 -4.79
CA ILE A 214 2.58 20.78 -5.75
C ILE A 214 1.88 19.44 -5.47
N GLY A 215 1.80 19.04 -4.20
CA GLY A 215 1.10 17.81 -3.80
C GLY A 215 -0.39 17.86 -4.15
N ASN A 216 -1.08 18.99 -3.88
CA ASN A 216 -2.48 19.17 -4.23
C ASN A 216 -2.70 19.09 -5.75
N LEU A 217 -1.86 19.78 -6.53
CA LEU A 217 -1.91 19.76 -7.98
C LEU A 217 -1.64 18.36 -8.55
N ALA A 218 -0.66 17.63 -8.00
CA ALA A 218 -0.31 16.27 -8.42
C ALA A 218 -1.45 15.28 -8.17
N ASN A 219 -2.26 15.52 -7.13
CA ASN A 219 -3.38 14.66 -6.74
C ASN A 219 -4.65 14.89 -7.58
N ASP A 220 -4.71 15.96 -8.39
CA ASP A 220 -5.90 16.28 -9.18
C ASP A 220 -6.05 15.36 -10.41
N SER A 221 -5.00 15.27 -11.22
CA SER A 221 -5.05 14.46 -12.45
C SER A 221 -3.66 14.01 -12.92
N GLY A 222 -3.63 12.87 -13.65
CA GLY A 222 -2.39 12.37 -14.26
C GLY A 222 -1.72 13.37 -15.19
N LYS A 223 -2.50 14.19 -15.92
CA LYS A 223 -1.97 15.23 -16.81
C LYS A 223 -1.22 16.31 -16.05
N ILE A 224 -1.77 16.79 -14.94
CA ILE A 224 -1.14 17.82 -14.11
C ILE A 224 0.09 17.26 -13.41
N ARG A 225 -0.01 16.02 -12.85
CA ARG A 225 1.14 15.31 -12.31
C ARG A 225 2.29 15.21 -13.30
N ASP A 226 2.01 14.80 -14.53
CA ASP A 226 3.04 14.63 -15.57
C ASP A 226 3.66 15.98 -15.98
N LEU A 227 2.86 17.07 -15.98
CA LEU A 227 3.38 18.43 -16.16
C LEU A 227 4.32 18.84 -15.02
N LEU A 228 3.96 18.55 -13.77
CA LEU A 228 4.81 18.80 -12.61
C LEU A 228 6.13 17.99 -12.67
N ILE A 229 6.08 16.74 -13.13
CA ILE A 229 7.28 15.92 -13.36
C ILE A 229 8.17 16.57 -14.43
N LYS A 230 7.60 17.03 -15.53
CA LYS A 230 8.32 17.73 -16.60
C LYS A 230 9.03 18.99 -16.09
N GLU A 231 8.40 19.73 -15.18
CA GLU A 231 8.98 20.90 -14.49
C GLU A 231 9.96 20.51 -13.37
N LYS A 232 10.34 19.24 -13.26
CA LYS A 232 11.30 18.69 -12.28
C LYS A 232 10.88 18.88 -10.82
N SER A 233 9.59 19.09 -10.54
CA SER A 233 9.11 19.30 -9.17
C SER A 233 9.37 18.09 -8.28
N PHE A 234 9.19 16.87 -8.82
CA PHE A 234 9.42 15.63 -8.08
C PHE A 234 10.88 15.48 -7.65
N ASP A 235 11.85 15.67 -8.57
CA ASP A 235 13.28 15.60 -8.25
C ASP A 235 13.69 16.67 -7.23
N LYS A 236 13.12 17.88 -7.31
CA LYS A 236 13.37 18.95 -6.34
C LYS A 236 12.80 18.63 -4.95
N ILE A 237 11.60 18.03 -4.87
CA ILE A 237 11.05 17.56 -3.58
C ILE A 237 11.96 16.50 -2.96
N LEU A 238 12.50 15.56 -3.74
CA LEU A 238 13.48 14.58 -3.26
C LEU A 238 14.78 15.26 -2.77
N THR A 239 15.23 16.31 -3.44
CA THR A 239 16.39 17.11 -3.00
C THR A 239 16.12 17.79 -1.66
N VAL A 240 14.96 18.41 -1.49
CA VAL A 240 14.55 19.01 -0.20
C VAL A 240 14.51 17.93 0.88
N LEU A 241 13.87 16.79 0.61
CA LEU A 241 13.77 15.67 1.56
C LEU A 241 15.15 15.12 1.96
N SER A 242 16.11 15.08 1.03
CA SER A 242 17.45 14.57 1.30
C SER A 242 18.30 15.53 2.16
N SER A 243 18.05 16.83 2.07
CA SER A 243 18.86 17.87 2.70
C SER A 243 18.28 18.42 4.02
N THR A 244 17.00 18.13 4.32
CA THR A 244 16.36 18.64 5.54
C THR A 244 16.37 17.63 6.68
N ASN A 245 16.44 18.16 7.91
CA ASN A 245 16.17 17.42 9.15
C ASN A 245 14.92 17.98 9.87
N GLN A 246 14.20 18.91 9.26
CA GLN A 246 13.00 19.48 9.87
C GLN A 246 11.79 18.57 9.65
N ASN A 247 11.17 18.15 10.75
CA ASN A 247 10.06 17.20 10.75
C ASN A 247 8.90 17.65 9.84
N ILE A 248 8.56 18.94 9.84
CA ILE A 248 7.45 19.47 9.03
C ILE A 248 7.74 19.37 7.53
N LEU A 249 8.96 19.67 7.10
CA LEU A 249 9.38 19.53 5.71
C LEU A 249 9.41 18.06 5.28
N ILE A 250 9.96 17.18 6.12
CA ILE A 250 9.96 15.73 5.86
C ILE A 250 8.53 15.23 5.65
N LYS A 251 7.60 15.58 6.54
CA LYS A 251 6.19 15.18 6.44
C LYS A 251 5.53 15.69 5.17
N ASN A 252 5.73 16.97 4.84
CA ASN A 252 5.14 17.57 3.64
C ASN A 252 5.72 16.95 2.35
N CYS A 253 7.03 16.67 2.32
CA CYS A 253 7.66 15.99 1.19
C CYS A 253 7.09 14.59 0.97
N ILE A 254 7.03 13.76 2.02
CA ILE A 254 6.50 12.40 1.94
C ILE A 254 5.03 12.42 1.47
N TRP A 255 4.23 13.31 2.03
CA TRP A 255 2.85 13.45 1.56
C TRP A 255 2.76 13.88 0.09
N ALA A 256 3.54 14.88 -0.32
CA ALA A 256 3.53 15.31 -1.72
C ALA A 256 3.96 14.16 -2.65
N ILE A 257 5.00 13.38 -2.27
CA ILE A 257 5.41 12.18 -3.00
C ILE A 257 4.25 11.19 -3.12
N SER A 258 3.48 10.94 -2.04
CA SER A 258 2.31 10.05 -2.09
C SER A 258 1.27 10.52 -3.11
N CYS A 259 1.09 11.83 -3.28
CA CYS A 259 0.16 12.40 -4.24
C CYS A 259 0.54 12.10 -5.69
N PHE A 260 1.83 12.01 -6.00
CA PHE A 260 2.29 11.63 -7.35
C PHE A 260 1.93 10.19 -7.70
N PHE A 261 1.74 9.30 -6.72
CA PHE A 261 1.44 7.88 -6.94
C PHE A 261 -0.05 7.55 -6.93
N LYS A 262 -0.89 8.38 -6.31
CA LYS A 262 -2.34 8.12 -6.15
C LYS A 262 -3.14 8.18 -7.44
N VAL A 263 -2.66 8.86 -8.48
CA VAL A 263 -3.42 9.16 -9.72
C VAL A 263 -2.95 8.30 -10.88
N LYS A 264 -3.91 7.65 -11.57
CA LYS A 264 -3.63 6.84 -12.77
C LYS A 264 -3.42 7.73 -14.02
N PRO A 265 -2.60 7.26 -15.00
CA PRO A 265 -1.79 6.04 -14.99
C PRO A 265 -0.64 6.13 -13.98
N ILE A 266 -0.15 4.98 -13.51
CA ILE A 266 0.97 4.92 -12.56
C ILE A 266 2.24 5.50 -13.21
N PRO A 267 3.09 6.24 -12.45
CA PRO A 267 4.32 6.81 -12.99
C PRO A 267 5.35 5.70 -13.33
N PRO A 268 6.31 5.94 -14.23
CA PRO A 268 7.31 4.93 -14.59
C PRO A 268 8.26 4.63 -13.42
N TYR A 269 8.71 3.37 -13.31
CA TYR A 269 9.53 2.89 -12.19
C TYR A 269 10.81 3.68 -11.93
N ASN A 270 11.50 4.12 -12.99
CA ASN A 270 12.71 4.93 -12.86
C ASN A 270 12.52 6.23 -12.06
N LEU A 271 11.31 6.79 -12.08
CA LEU A 271 10.94 7.93 -11.23
C LEU A 271 10.74 7.49 -9.78
N VAL A 272 9.97 6.40 -9.59
CA VAL A 272 9.58 5.87 -8.28
C VAL A 272 10.79 5.39 -7.48
N LYS A 273 11.71 4.67 -8.12
CA LYS A 273 12.94 4.13 -7.53
C LYS A 273 13.74 5.17 -6.75
N LYS A 274 13.82 6.39 -7.27
CA LYS A 274 14.54 7.50 -6.61
C LYS A 274 13.97 7.84 -5.23
N SER A 275 12.66 7.63 -5.01
CA SER A 275 12.00 7.96 -3.74
C SER A 275 12.18 6.90 -2.66
N ILE A 276 12.39 5.63 -3.01
CA ILE A 276 12.43 4.50 -2.07
C ILE A 276 13.47 4.73 -0.96
N LYS A 277 14.70 5.05 -1.34
CA LYS A 277 15.78 5.34 -0.38
C LYS A 277 15.45 6.53 0.54
N MET A 278 14.79 7.56 0.01
CA MET A 278 14.46 8.75 0.79
C MET A 278 13.33 8.45 1.78
N ILE A 279 12.34 7.65 1.38
CA ILE A 279 11.24 7.20 2.25
C ILE A 279 11.81 6.33 3.39
N ALA A 280 12.67 5.37 3.05
CA ALA A 280 13.33 4.49 4.03
C ALA A 280 14.11 5.31 5.08
N ARG A 281 14.91 6.29 4.64
CA ARG A 281 15.62 7.20 5.53
C ARG A 281 14.68 8.00 6.43
N ALA A 282 13.58 8.53 5.88
CA ALA A 282 12.62 9.33 6.62
C ALA A 282 11.92 8.51 7.72
N ILE A 283 11.59 7.23 7.47
CA ILE A 283 11.03 6.32 8.48
C ILE A 283 11.97 6.15 9.67
N VAL A 284 13.28 6.08 9.43
CA VAL A 284 14.29 5.97 10.50
C VAL A 284 14.40 7.28 11.30
N ILE A 285 14.23 8.44 10.66
CA ILE A 285 14.30 9.76 11.32
C ILE A 285 13.07 10.04 12.19
N LEU A 286 11.88 9.61 11.77
CA LEU A 286 10.60 9.89 12.44
C LEU A 286 9.87 8.61 12.88
N PRO A 287 10.48 7.77 13.74
CA PRO A 287 9.95 6.44 14.06
C PRO A 287 8.67 6.47 14.92
N GLY A 288 8.36 7.59 15.59
CA GLY A 288 7.21 7.74 16.49
C GLY A 288 6.05 8.55 15.91
N ASP A 289 6.18 9.12 14.73
CA ASP A 289 5.13 9.96 14.13
C ASP A 289 4.15 9.11 13.32
N THR A 290 3.02 8.77 13.95
CA THR A 290 2.03 7.86 13.34
C THR A 290 1.36 8.40 12.08
N GLU A 291 1.20 9.73 11.97
CA GLU A 291 0.63 10.36 10.78
C GLU A 291 1.58 10.24 9.59
N PHE A 292 2.83 10.58 9.83
CA PHE A 292 3.90 10.44 8.84
C PHE A 292 4.10 8.97 8.42
N LEU A 293 4.20 8.05 9.39
CA LEU A 293 4.40 6.62 9.13
C LEU A 293 3.26 6.01 8.31
N THR A 294 2.02 6.46 8.55
CA THR A 294 0.86 6.02 7.76
C THR A 294 1.05 6.34 6.27
N GLU A 295 1.49 7.55 5.93
CA GLU A 295 1.76 7.92 4.54
C GLU A 295 3.00 7.20 3.97
N ALA A 296 4.08 7.11 4.74
CA ALA A 296 5.31 6.47 4.31
C ALA A 296 5.10 4.99 3.98
N PHE A 297 4.45 4.23 4.86
CA PHE A 297 4.14 2.81 4.61
C PHE A 297 3.08 2.61 3.54
N PHE A 298 2.11 3.53 3.42
CA PHE A 298 1.18 3.51 2.29
C PHE A 298 1.91 3.59 0.94
N ILE A 299 2.89 4.51 0.82
CA ILE A 299 3.69 4.63 -0.41
C ILE A 299 4.45 3.32 -0.67
N LEU A 300 5.11 2.76 0.34
CA LEU A 300 5.86 1.50 0.18
C LEU A 300 4.95 0.34 -0.22
N SER A 301 3.75 0.23 0.36
CA SER A 301 2.78 -0.80 -0.02
C SER A 301 2.33 -0.63 -1.47
N TYR A 302 2.07 0.61 -1.90
CA TYR A 302 1.71 0.91 -3.28
C TYR A 302 2.85 0.58 -4.26
N ILE A 303 4.08 0.97 -3.94
CA ILE A 303 5.25 0.72 -4.78
C ILE A 303 5.49 -0.78 -4.94
N THR A 304 5.46 -1.56 -3.85
CA THR A 304 5.69 -3.01 -3.91
C THR A 304 4.57 -3.78 -4.61
N GLU A 305 3.35 -3.25 -4.63
CA GLU A 305 2.22 -3.84 -5.36
C GLU A 305 2.35 -3.68 -6.87
N HIS A 306 2.84 -2.51 -7.32
CA HIS A 306 2.85 -2.17 -8.75
C HIS A 306 4.20 -2.42 -9.45
N TYR A 307 5.29 -2.54 -8.69
CA TYR A 307 6.64 -2.69 -9.25
C TYR A 307 7.40 -3.82 -8.56
N LYS A 308 7.55 -4.96 -9.24
CA LYS A 308 8.26 -6.14 -8.71
C LYS A 308 9.71 -5.84 -8.30
N ASP A 309 10.40 -5.00 -9.06
CA ASP A 309 11.79 -4.61 -8.78
C ASP A 309 11.94 -3.82 -7.47
N ALA A 310 10.89 -3.14 -7.03
CA ALA A 310 10.92 -2.35 -5.79
C ALA A 310 11.17 -3.20 -4.55
N VAL A 311 10.77 -4.46 -4.58
CA VAL A 311 11.02 -5.40 -3.49
C VAL A 311 12.53 -5.60 -3.28
N ASN A 312 13.29 -5.75 -4.38
CA ASN A 312 14.75 -5.88 -4.30
C ASN A 312 15.41 -4.60 -3.76
N ASP A 313 14.94 -3.42 -4.21
CA ASP A 313 15.45 -2.13 -3.68
C ASP A 313 15.18 -1.97 -2.18
N LEU A 314 14.09 -2.53 -1.63
CA LEU A 314 13.83 -2.52 -0.18
C LEU A 314 14.76 -3.47 0.59
N PHE A 315 15.12 -4.62 0.01
CA PHE A 315 16.13 -5.53 0.59
C PHE A 315 17.49 -4.86 0.67
N ASP A 316 17.92 -4.17 -0.39
CA ASP A 316 19.20 -3.45 -0.46
C ASP A 316 19.31 -2.34 0.61
N LEU A 317 18.17 -1.82 1.10
CA LEU A 317 18.11 -0.78 2.12
C LEU A 317 17.98 -1.31 3.56
N ASP A 318 17.90 -2.64 3.74
CA ASP A 318 17.74 -3.31 5.05
C ASP A 318 16.58 -2.76 5.91
N ILE A 319 15.50 -2.30 5.27
CA ILE A 319 14.37 -1.68 5.98
C ILE A 319 13.29 -2.68 6.38
N ILE A 320 13.25 -3.86 5.76
CA ILE A 320 12.18 -4.84 5.95
C ILE A 320 12.07 -5.34 7.40
N PRO A 321 13.15 -5.60 8.15
CA PRO A 321 13.06 -5.92 9.57
C PRO A 321 12.35 -4.83 10.39
N ASN A 322 12.53 -3.56 10.03
CA ASN A 322 11.82 -2.46 10.68
C ASN A 322 10.33 -2.46 10.30
N ILE A 323 9.99 -2.72 9.02
CA ILE A 323 8.59 -2.85 8.57
C ILE A 323 7.87 -3.94 9.36
N ILE A 324 8.51 -5.10 9.59
CA ILE A 324 7.97 -6.20 10.38
C ILE A 324 7.69 -5.78 11.82
N LYS A 325 8.60 -5.02 12.47
CA LYS A 325 8.41 -4.53 13.84
C LYS A 325 7.21 -3.57 13.98
N TYR A 326 6.88 -2.82 12.93
CA TYR A 326 5.72 -1.93 12.94
C TYR A 326 4.37 -2.67 12.95
N LEU A 327 4.35 -3.99 12.80
CA LEU A 327 3.15 -4.81 13.03
C LEU A 327 2.71 -4.83 14.50
N ASP A 328 3.59 -4.51 15.46
CA ASP A 328 3.25 -4.43 16.89
C ASP A 328 2.59 -3.08 17.28
N ILE A 329 2.56 -2.09 16.39
CA ILE A 329 1.93 -0.80 16.67
C ILE A 329 0.41 -0.92 16.49
N ASP A 330 -0.38 -0.54 17.51
CA ASP A 330 -1.84 -0.53 17.43
C ASP A 330 -2.37 0.70 16.66
N VAL A 331 -1.91 0.84 15.41
CA VAL A 331 -2.42 1.83 14.44
C VAL A 331 -2.80 1.08 13.17
N GLN A 332 -4.11 0.92 12.97
CA GLN A 332 -4.67 0.08 11.90
C GLN A 332 -4.05 0.32 10.52
N TYR A 333 -3.91 1.57 10.11
CA TYR A 333 -3.41 1.89 8.76
C TYR A 333 -1.92 1.61 8.58
N ILE A 334 -1.13 1.73 9.66
CA ILE A 334 0.29 1.33 9.65
C ILE A 334 0.39 -0.18 9.53
N GLN A 335 -0.31 -0.92 10.40
CA GLN A 335 -0.32 -2.39 10.35
C GLN A 335 -0.75 -2.91 8.98
N LEU A 336 -1.85 -2.36 8.43
CA LEU A 336 -2.37 -2.77 7.13
C LEU A 336 -1.36 -2.53 5.99
N SER A 337 -0.73 -1.37 5.96
CA SER A 337 0.27 -1.05 4.93
C SER A 337 1.52 -1.90 5.07
N CYS A 338 1.99 -2.16 6.31
CA CYS A 338 3.11 -3.07 6.56
C CYS A 338 2.79 -4.52 6.15
N LEU A 339 1.59 -5.03 6.48
CA LEU A 339 1.16 -6.35 6.05
C LEU A 339 1.10 -6.46 4.53
N ARG A 340 0.65 -5.43 3.81
CA ARG A 340 0.66 -5.42 2.35
C ARG A 340 2.05 -5.48 1.76
N VAL A 341 3.00 -4.70 2.29
CA VAL A 341 4.42 -4.79 1.88
C VAL A 341 4.93 -6.22 2.08
N ILE A 342 4.70 -6.80 3.27
CA ILE A 342 5.12 -8.16 3.60
C ILE A 342 4.44 -9.19 2.68
N GLY A 343 3.14 -9.02 2.41
CA GLY A 343 2.38 -9.88 1.50
C GLY A 343 2.87 -9.82 0.05
N ASN A 344 3.20 -8.63 -0.44
CA ASN A 344 3.80 -8.45 -1.76
C ASN A 344 5.17 -9.14 -1.85
N ILE A 345 5.99 -9.07 -0.80
CA ILE A 345 7.26 -9.79 -0.70
C ILE A 345 7.01 -11.31 -0.66
N ALA A 346 6.07 -11.78 0.15
CA ALA A 346 5.73 -13.21 0.27
C ALA A 346 5.15 -13.80 -1.03
N SER A 347 4.58 -12.98 -1.91
CA SER A 347 4.13 -13.38 -3.24
C SER A 347 5.26 -13.43 -4.28
N GLY A 348 6.45 -12.95 -3.93
CA GLY A 348 7.64 -12.95 -4.77
C GLY A 348 8.34 -14.31 -4.83
N ASN A 349 9.67 -14.31 -5.01
CA ASN A 349 10.45 -15.54 -5.13
C ASN A 349 10.72 -16.21 -3.76
N ALA A 350 11.22 -17.46 -3.81
CA ALA A 350 11.49 -18.26 -2.62
C ALA A 350 12.50 -17.61 -1.65
N ASN A 351 13.53 -16.95 -2.17
CA ASN A 351 14.55 -16.29 -1.34
C ASN A 351 13.94 -15.11 -0.57
N GLN A 352 13.14 -14.28 -1.23
CA GLN A 352 12.45 -13.15 -0.60
C GLN A 352 11.51 -13.63 0.52
N THR A 353 10.73 -14.69 0.27
CA THR A 353 9.86 -15.31 1.27
C THR A 353 10.66 -15.91 2.42
N GLN A 354 11.81 -16.56 2.13
CA GLN A 354 12.67 -17.15 3.16
C GLN A 354 13.20 -16.08 4.12
N LEU A 355 13.64 -14.93 3.60
CA LEU A 355 14.14 -13.83 4.43
C LEU A 355 13.08 -13.29 5.39
N LEU A 356 11.81 -13.20 4.98
CA LEU A 356 10.72 -12.84 5.90
C LEU A 356 10.61 -13.81 7.07
N ILE A 357 10.73 -15.11 6.81
CA ILE A 357 10.67 -16.14 7.84
C ILE A 357 11.89 -16.05 8.76
N ASP A 358 13.09 -15.85 8.22
CA ASP A 358 14.33 -15.71 8.97
C ASP A 358 14.29 -14.45 9.89
N TRP A 359 13.60 -13.39 9.49
CA TRP A 359 13.30 -12.22 10.31
C TRP A 359 12.10 -12.40 11.23
N LYS A 360 11.66 -13.65 11.48
CA LYS A 360 10.64 -14.02 12.46
C LYS A 360 9.26 -13.41 12.22
N VAL A 361 8.87 -13.26 10.98
CA VAL A 361 7.55 -12.71 10.60
C VAL A 361 6.39 -13.48 11.25
N PHE A 362 6.57 -14.79 11.52
CA PHE A 362 5.54 -15.62 12.15
C PHE A 362 5.14 -15.16 13.56
N ASP A 363 6.05 -14.60 14.35
CA ASP A 363 5.75 -14.11 15.70
C ASP A 363 4.75 -12.95 15.67
N TYR A 364 4.86 -12.11 14.64
CA TYR A 364 3.95 -10.99 14.40
C TYR A 364 2.64 -11.45 13.74
N LEU A 365 2.70 -12.38 12.77
CA LEU A 365 1.51 -12.89 12.09
C LEU A 365 0.57 -13.64 13.06
N LYS A 366 1.07 -14.30 14.10
CA LYS A 366 0.23 -14.91 15.15
C LYS A 366 -0.63 -13.89 15.87
N LYS A 367 -0.12 -12.67 16.07
CA LYS A 367 -0.87 -11.59 16.70
C LYS A 367 -1.86 -10.96 15.72
N THR A 368 -1.40 -10.64 14.50
CA THR A 368 -2.20 -9.93 13.52
C THR A 368 -3.33 -10.77 12.93
N ILE A 369 -3.16 -12.08 12.80
CA ILE A 369 -4.20 -13.01 12.34
C ILE A 369 -5.38 -13.11 13.33
N MET A 370 -5.17 -12.78 14.60
CA MET A 370 -6.19 -12.74 15.66
C MET A 370 -6.65 -11.31 15.99
N ASN A 371 -6.28 -10.32 15.17
CA ASN A 371 -6.66 -8.94 15.39
C ASN A 371 -8.19 -8.74 15.31
N PRO A 372 -8.83 -7.89 16.16
CA PRO A 372 -10.26 -7.64 16.09
C PRO A 372 -10.73 -7.06 14.75
N LYS A 373 -9.84 -6.43 13.99
CA LYS A 373 -10.16 -5.80 12.69
C LYS A 373 -10.00 -6.80 11.54
N ASN A 374 -11.10 -7.07 10.82
CA ASN A 374 -11.15 -8.03 9.73
C ASN A 374 -10.11 -7.78 8.62
N MET A 375 -9.84 -6.53 8.27
CA MET A 375 -8.83 -6.19 7.25
C MET A 375 -7.42 -6.64 7.63
N ILE A 376 -7.06 -6.55 8.91
CA ILE A 376 -5.76 -7.01 9.43
C ILE A 376 -5.68 -8.54 9.35
N ARG A 377 -6.75 -9.24 9.78
CA ARG A 377 -6.82 -10.72 9.69
C ARG A 377 -6.73 -11.20 8.25
N LYS A 378 -7.45 -10.53 7.32
CA LYS A 378 -7.44 -10.86 5.89
C LYS A 378 -6.04 -10.80 5.29
N GLU A 379 -5.33 -9.69 5.48
CA GLU A 379 -3.96 -9.54 4.97
C GLU A 379 -3.01 -10.56 5.61
N SER A 380 -3.16 -10.83 6.91
CA SER A 380 -2.36 -11.84 7.62
C SER A 380 -2.59 -13.26 7.07
N ALA A 381 -3.85 -13.63 6.81
CA ALA A 381 -4.22 -14.91 6.20
C ALA A 381 -3.66 -15.02 4.77
N TRP A 382 -3.73 -13.93 3.98
CA TRP A 382 -3.15 -13.89 2.64
C TRP A 382 -1.62 -14.08 2.64
N ILE A 383 -0.90 -13.50 3.60
CA ILE A 383 0.54 -13.74 3.76
C ILE A 383 0.82 -15.22 4.06
N LEU A 384 0.07 -15.81 4.99
CA LEU A 384 0.22 -17.22 5.34
C LEU A 384 -0.08 -18.14 4.16
N SER A 385 -1.10 -17.84 3.35
CA SER A 385 -1.42 -18.59 2.13
C SER A 385 -0.29 -18.51 1.09
N ASN A 386 0.38 -17.35 0.97
CA ASN A 386 1.54 -17.18 0.10
C ASN A 386 2.76 -17.99 0.59
N ILE A 387 3.04 -17.96 1.88
CA ILE A 387 4.15 -18.73 2.48
C ILE A 387 3.87 -20.24 2.35
N ALA A 388 2.63 -20.68 2.57
CA ALA A 388 2.22 -22.08 2.41
C ALA A 388 2.36 -22.59 0.96
N ALA A 389 2.30 -21.72 -0.04
CA ALA A 389 2.55 -22.06 -1.44
C ALA A 389 4.06 -22.06 -1.81
N GLY A 390 4.94 -21.82 -0.85
CA GLY A 390 6.37 -21.71 -1.06
C GLY A 390 7.11 -23.03 -1.19
N THR A 391 8.41 -23.02 -0.84
CA THR A 391 9.27 -24.21 -0.88
C THR A 391 8.95 -25.18 0.25
N GLN A 392 9.39 -26.45 0.13
CA GLN A 392 9.23 -27.45 1.19
C GLN A 392 9.79 -26.98 2.53
N LYS A 393 10.96 -26.33 2.54
CA LYS A 393 11.57 -25.75 3.75
C LYS A 393 10.65 -24.69 4.41
N GLN A 394 10.06 -23.80 3.62
CA GLN A 394 9.15 -22.75 4.12
C GLN A 394 7.87 -23.36 4.69
N LEU A 395 7.35 -24.38 4.02
CA LEU A 395 6.17 -25.12 4.45
C LEU A 395 6.42 -25.86 5.78
N GLU A 396 7.57 -26.52 5.91
CA GLU A 396 8.00 -27.18 7.15
C GLU A 396 8.10 -26.18 8.32
N MET A 397 8.66 -24.98 8.07
CA MET A 397 8.75 -23.91 9.08
C MET A 397 7.38 -23.38 9.46
N LEU A 398 6.45 -23.22 8.51
CA LEU A 398 5.08 -22.82 8.78
C LEU A 398 4.33 -23.84 9.64
N ILE A 399 4.42 -25.14 9.30
CA ILE A 399 3.81 -26.24 10.06
C ILE A 399 4.42 -26.30 11.48
N SER A 400 5.76 -26.13 11.58
CA SER A 400 6.45 -26.10 12.88
C SER A 400 5.99 -24.94 13.77
N SER A 401 5.60 -23.83 13.17
CA SER A 401 5.12 -22.64 13.88
C SER A 401 3.70 -22.76 14.44
N ASN A 402 3.03 -23.91 14.25
CA ASN A 402 1.72 -24.22 14.85
C ASN A 402 0.60 -23.25 14.51
N PHE A 403 0.46 -22.87 13.22
CA PHE A 403 -0.64 -22.03 12.75
C PHE A 403 -1.95 -22.78 12.53
N LEU A 404 -1.92 -24.12 12.32
CA LEU A 404 -3.10 -24.89 11.91
C LEU A 404 -4.29 -24.72 12.87
N PRO A 405 -4.16 -24.77 14.21
CA PRO A 405 -5.28 -24.54 15.13
C PRO A 405 -5.88 -23.13 15.02
N ILE A 406 -5.05 -22.12 14.75
CA ILE A 406 -5.50 -20.74 14.58
C ILE A 406 -6.30 -20.60 13.28
N LEU A 407 -5.79 -21.19 12.18
CA LEU A 407 -6.47 -21.19 10.88
C LEU A 407 -7.79 -21.95 10.94
N GLU A 408 -7.84 -23.11 11.65
CA GLU A 408 -9.09 -23.85 11.88
C GLU A 408 -10.14 -22.99 12.57
N HIS A 409 -9.76 -22.30 13.66
CA HIS A 409 -10.64 -21.42 14.39
C HIS A 409 -11.24 -20.33 13.47
N ILE A 410 -10.40 -19.66 12.66
CA ILE A 410 -10.84 -18.62 11.73
C ILE A 410 -11.76 -19.18 10.65
N ILE A 411 -11.45 -20.34 10.09
CA ILE A 411 -12.32 -21.02 9.10
C ILE A 411 -13.71 -21.28 9.68
N GLN A 412 -13.83 -21.53 10.99
CA GLN A 412 -15.13 -21.77 11.61
C GLN A 412 -15.95 -20.48 11.80
N ILE A 413 -15.33 -19.41 12.28
CA ILE A 413 -16.06 -18.24 12.83
C ILE A 413 -16.02 -16.98 11.97
N ASP A 414 -15.02 -16.79 11.11
CA ASP A 414 -14.74 -15.51 10.47
C ASP A 414 -15.60 -15.24 9.20
N GLU A 415 -15.42 -14.08 8.59
CA GLU A 415 -16.04 -13.70 7.32
C GLU A 415 -15.52 -14.56 6.15
N LEU A 416 -16.36 -14.76 5.13
CA LEU A 416 -16.05 -15.64 4.00
C LEU A 416 -14.73 -15.30 3.32
N GLU A 417 -14.42 -14.03 3.13
CA GLU A 417 -13.19 -13.59 2.46
C GLU A 417 -11.91 -13.94 3.25
N ILE A 418 -12.00 -13.97 4.57
CA ILE A 418 -10.88 -14.36 5.44
C ILE A 418 -10.75 -15.88 5.49
N LYS A 419 -11.89 -16.59 5.62
CA LYS A 419 -11.94 -18.06 5.54
C LYS A 419 -11.27 -18.58 4.29
N LYS A 420 -11.53 -17.95 3.16
CA LYS A 420 -10.97 -18.30 1.85
C LYS A 420 -9.43 -18.32 1.88
N GLU A 421 -8.79 -17.31 2.39
CA GLU A 421 -7.32 -17.26 2.49
C GLU A 421 -6.78 -18.32 3.47
N CYS A 422 -7.48 -18.56 4.58
CA CYS A 422 -7.12 -19.60 5.53
C CYS A 422 -7.24 -21.00 4.92
N ILE A 423 -8.28 -21.27 4.12
CA ILE A 423 -8.45 -22.55 3.41
C ILE A 423 -7.30 -22.78 2.44
N TRP A 424 -6.90 -21.77 1.66
CA TRP A 424 -5.73 -21.86 0.81
C TRP A 424 -4.47 -22.24 1.59
N ALA A 425 -4.22 -21.59 2.72
CA ALA A 425 -3.06 -21.89 3.57
C ALA A 425 -3.10 -23.34 4.07
N VAL A 426 -4.24 -23.79 4.60
CA VAL A 426 -4.41 -25.16 5.12
C VAL A 426 -4.27 -26.21 4.03
N CYS A 427 -4.91 -26.00 2.88
CA CYS A 427 -4.82 -26.95 1.74
C CYS A 427 -3.37 -27.05 1.22
N ASN A 428 -2.66 -25.92 1.10
CA ASN A 428 -1.26 -25.92 0.68
C ASN A 428 -0.35 -26.65 1.70
N MET A 429 -0.65 -26.63 2.99
CA MET A 429 0.11 -27.39 4.00
C MET A 429 0.13 -28.90 3.72
N THR A 430 -0.92 -29.45 3.09
CA THR A 430 -0.98 -30.88 2.74
C THR A 430 0.01 -31.31 1.65
N SER A 431 0.65 -30.37 0.97
CA SER A 431 1.70 -30.65 -0.04
C SER A 431 3.09 -30.90 0.56
N VAL A 432 3.21 -30.98 1.90
CA VAL A 432 4.48 -31.27 2.56
C VAL A 432 4.95 -32.70 2.25
N GLU A 433 6.21 -32.83 1.82
CA GLU A 433 6.77 -34.12 1.37
C GLU A 433 7.26 -34.98 2.53
N LYS A 434 7.78 -34.36 3.61
CA LYS A 434 8.34 -35.11 4.73
C LYS A 434 7.26 -35.72 5.63
N PRO A 435 7.33 -37.04 5.85
CA PRO A 435 6.31 -37.78 6.63
C PRO A 435 6.06 -37.25 8.04
N GLU A 436 7.10 -36.78 8.72
CA GLU A 436 6.97 -36.24 10.08
C GLU A 436 6.05 -35.02 10.16
N TYR A 437 6.11 -34.13 9.17
CA TYR A 437 5.24 -32.95 9.14
C TYR A 437 3.80 -33.29 8.72
N MET A 438 3.63 -34.26 7.82
CA MET A 438 2.30 -34.76 7.47
C MET A 438 1.63 -35.45 8.68
N LYS A 439 2.38 -36.26 9.45
CA LYS A 439 1.88 -36.84 10.71
C LYS A 439 1.47 -35.75 11.69
N LYS A 440 2.29 -34.70 11.85
CA LYS A 440 1.97 -33.58 12.72
C LYS A 440 0.67 -32.85 12.31
N LEU A 441 0.40 -32.73 11.01
CA LEU A 441 -0.87 -32.17 10.51
C LEU A 441 -2.05 -33.10 10.81
N LEU A 442 -1.88 -34.43 10.64
CA LEU A 442 -2.91 -35.42 10.97
C LEU A 442 -3.24 -35.43 12.46
N ASP A 443 -2.21 -35.37 13.33
CA ASP A 443 -2.38 -35.27 14.78
C ASP A 443 -3.13 -34.00 15.20
N GLN A 444 -3.08 -32.95 14.39
CA GLN A 444 -3.84 -31.71 14.54
C GLN A 444 -5.19 -31.71 13.81
N ASN A 445 -5.70 -32.86 13.42
CA ASN A 445 -7.01 -33.05 12.78
C ASN A 445 -7.19 -32.34 11.43
N ILE A 446 -6.13 -32.20 10.60
CA ILE A 446 -6.24 -31.54 9.29
C ILE A 446 -7.29 -32.21 8.40
N LEU A 447 -7.48 -33.52 8.49
CA LEU A 447 -8.51 -34.24 7.71
C LEU A 447 -9.90 -33.67 8.00
N ARG A 448 -10.24 -33.45 9.26
CA ARG A 448 -11.53 -32.87 9.67
C ARG A 448 -11.70 -31.46 9.11
N ILE A 449 -10.65 -30.65 9.09
CA ILE A 449 -10.69 -29.29 8.53
C ILE A 449 -10.99 -29.35 7.04
N ILE A 450 -10.30 -30.22 6.28
CA ILE A 450 -10.53 -30.43 4.85
C ILE A 450 -11.94 -30.93 4.59
N CYS A 451 -12.44 -31.90 5.37
CA CYS A 451 -13.82 -32.38 5.28
C CYS A 451 -14.86 -31.26 5.47
N ASN A 452 -14.62 -30.34 6.38
CA ASN A 452 -15.49 -29.18 6.56
C ASN A 452 -15.42 -28.20 5.37
N CYS A 453 -14.26 -28.04 4.73
CA CYS A 453 -14.10 -27.23 3.53
C CYS A 453 -14.85 -27.85 2.33
N LEU A 454 -14.95 -29.18 2.22
CA LEU A 454 -15.71 -29.86 1.18
C LEU A 454 -17.25 -29.65 1.27
N LYS A 455 -17.75 -29.10 2.38
CA LYS A 455 -19.17 -28.72 2.55
C LYS A 455 -19.49 -27.30 2.05
N MET A 456 -18.49 -26.57 1.60
CA MET A 456 -18.69 -25.21 1.08
C MET A 456 -19.29 -25.23 -0.33
N ASN A 457 -20.05 -24.19 -0.68
CA ASN A 457 -20.68 -24.06 -1.98
C ASN A 457 -19.91 -23.10 -2.92
N ASP A 458 -18.57 -23.31 -3.03
CA ASP A 458 -17.73 -22.52 -3.93
C ASP A 458 -16.75 -23.46 -4.64
N ALA A 459 -16.88 -23.55 -5.96
CA ALA A 459 -16.13 -24.48 -6.80
C ALA A 459 -14.59 -24.38 -6.66
N LYS A 460 -14.09 -23.17 -6.39
CA LYS A 460 -12.64 -22.93 -6.22
C LYS A 460 -12.11 -23.61 -4.96
N TYR A 461 -12.81 -23.41 -3.85
CA TYR A 461 -12.40 -24.00 -2.56
C TYR A 461 -12.67 -25.49 -2.52
N LEU A 462 -13.72 -25.97 -3.20
CA LEU A 462 -13.95 -27.39 -3.41
C LEU A 462 -12.78 -28.04 -4.14
N ALA A 463 -12.36 -27.45 -5.28
CA ALA A 463 -11.25 -28.00 -6.06
C ALA A 463 -9.93 -28.08 -5.29
N VAL A 464 -9.61 -27.06 -4.47
CA VAL A 464 -8.40 -27.04 -3.62
C VAL A 464 -8.53 -28.02 -2.46
N SER A 465 -9.70 -28.12 -1.85
CA SER A 465 -9.95 -29.08 -0.77
C SER A 465 -9.91 -30.53 -1.25
N LEU A 466 -10.39 -30.82 -2.47
CA LEU A 466 -10.26 -32.13 -3.09
C LEU A 466 -8.79 -32.51 -3.38
N GLU A 467 -7.98 -31.54 -3.81
CA GLU A 467 -6.54 -31.73 -3.98
C GLU A 467 -5.86 -32.03 -2.63
N ALA A 468 -6.18 -31.26 -1.60
CA ALA A 468 -5.68 -31.49 -0.25
C ALA A 468 -6.09 -32.87 0.29
N LEU A 469 -7.36 -33.29 0.07
CA LEU A 469 -7.80 -34.65 0.40
C LEU A 469 -6.97 -35.70 -0.35
N GLY A 470 -6.71 -35.49 -1.65
CA GLY A 470 -5.87 -36.37 -2.45
C GLY A 470 -4.46 -36.52 -1.90
N ASN A 471 -3.84 -35.44 -1.42
CA ASN A 471 -2.52 -35.50 -0.79
C ASN A 471 -2.53 -36.33 0.50
N LEU A 472 -3.56 -36.17 1.34
CA LEU A 472 -3.73 -36.96 2.56
C LEU A 472 -3.93 -38.44 2.24
N LEU A 473 -4.83 -38.76 1.30
CA LEU A 473 -5.11 -40.15 0.87
C LEU A 473 -3.87 -40.81 0.26
N ALA A 474 -3.11 -40.10 -0.57
CA ALA A 474 -1.85 -40.58 -1.14
C ALA A 474 -0.82 -40.88 -0.05
N PHE A 475 -0.71 -40.02 0.95
CA PHE A 475 0.16 -40.26 2.12
C PHE A 475 -0.25 -41.51 2.90
N GLY A 476 -1.56 -41.68 3.15
CA GLY A 476 -2.08 -42.87 3.87
C GLY A 476 -1.80 -44.17 3.09
N LYS A 477 -2.01 -44.17 1.76
CA LYS A 477 -1.72 -45.34 0.90
C LYS A 477 -0.21 -45.66 0.87
N LYS A 478 0.65 -44.65 0.74
CA LYS A 478 2.10 -44.80 0.69
C LYS A 478 2.67 -45.42 1.97
N ASN A 479 2.11 -45.05 3.11
CA ASN A 479 2.60 -45.53 4.42
C ASN A 479 1.95 -46.87 4.88
N ASN A 480 0.93 -47.37 4.14
CA ASN A 480 0.27 -48.67 4.40
C ASN A 480 0.01 -49.40 3.08
N PRO A 481 1.05 -49.85 2.35
CA PRO A 481 0.91 -50.39 1.01
C PRO A 481 0.15 -51.72 0.93
N GLU A 482 0.24 -52.54 1.99
CA GLU A 482 -0.38 -53.88 2.06
C GLU A 482 -1.65 -53.89 2.94
N GLY A 483 -2.03 -52.80 3.55
CA GLY A 483 -3.16 -52.67 4.44
C GLY A 483 -4.22 -51.64 3.97
N HIS A 484 -5.31 -51.55 4.76
CA HIS A 484 -6.30 -50.52 4.53
C HIS A 484 -5.74 -49.12 4.81
N ASN A 485 -6.03 -48.17 3.93
CA ASN A 485 -5.62 -46.79 4.09
C ASN A 485 -6.31 -46.13 5.31
N PRO A 486 -5.59 -45.76 6.37
CA PRO A 486 -6.20 -45.23 7.59
C PRO A 486 -6.94 -43.91 7.36
N ILE A 487 -6.55 -43.15 6.36
CA ILE A 487 -7.22 -41.88 6.00
C ILE A 487 -8.58 -42.14 5.38
N VAL A 488 -8.71 -43.21 4.54
CA VAL A 488 -10.00 -43.64 4.00
C VAL A 488 -10.93 -44.04 5.13
N ILE A 489 -10.47 -44.90 6.03
CA ILE A 489 -11.29 -45.37 7.16
C ILE A 489 -11.79 -44.21 8.03
N GLU A 490 -10.94 -43.22 8.30
CA GLU A 490 -11.34 -42.06 9.11
C GLU A 490 -12.31 -41.13 8.34
N PHE A 491 -12.11 -40.96 7.02
CA PHE A 491 -13.00 -40.20 6.14
C PHE A 491 -14.41 -40.83 6.07
N GLU A 492 -14.49 -42.15 5.97
CA GLU A 492 -15.75 -42.91 5.99
C GLU A 492 -16.47 -42.78 7.35
N LYS A 493 -15.73 -42.92 8.47
CA LYS A 493 -16.28 -42.73 9.83
C LYS A 493 -16.87 -41.31 10.02
N MET A 494 -16.34 -40.30 9.33
CA MET A 494 -16.86 -38.95 9.34
C MET A 494 -18.12 -38.78 8.47
N GLY A 495 -18.58 -39.82 7.76
CA GLY A 495 -19.74 -39.76 6.88
C GLY A 495 -19.53 -38.88 5.64
N MET A 496 -18.32 -38.81 5.13
CA MET A 496 -17.95 -37.86 4.06
C MET A 496 -18.06 -38.48 2.66
N CYS A 497 -18.29 -39.79 2.54
CA CYS A 497 -18.43 -40.47 1.24
C CYS A 497 -19.58 -39.90 0.42
N ASP A 498 -20.77 -39.70 1.01
CA ASP A 498 -21.94 -39.12 0.33
C ASP A 498 -21.65 -37.72 -0.26
N ILE A 499 -20.79 -36.96 0.38
CA ILE A 499 -20.40 -35.63 -0.10
C ILE A 499 -19.48 -35.77 -1.31
N LEU A 500 -18.49 -36.66 -1.23
CA LEU A 500 -17.56 -36.91 -2.33
C LEU A 500 -18.28 -37.48 -3.55
N GLU A 501 -19.24 -38.41 -3.36
CA GLU A 501 -20.09 -38.95 -4.39
C GLU A 501 -20.96 -37.87 -5.06
N LYS A 502 -21.51 -36.93 -4.30
CA LYS A 502 -22.26 -35.80 -4.88
C LYS A 502 -21.37 -34.87 -5.70
N LEU A 503 -20.11 -34.68 -5.32
CA LEU A 503 -19.17 -33.80 -6.02
C LEU A 503 -18.75 -34.38 -7.40
N GLN A 504 -18.88 -35.68 -7.66
CA GLN A 504 -18.67 -36.25 -9.01
C GLN A 504 -19.72 -35.79 -10.03
N PHE A 505 -20.83 -35.17 -9.60
CA PHE A 505 -21.86 -34.59 -10.47
C PHE A 505 -21.86 -33.06 -10.45
N HIS A 506 -20.78 -32.45 -9.92
CA HIS A 506 -20.70 -31.01 -9.83
C HIS A 506 -20.61 -30.34 -11.21
N PRO A 507 -21.35 -29.22 -11.47
CA PRO A 507 -21.41 -28.60 -12.80
C PRO A 507 -20.06 -28.02 -13.27
N VAL A 508 -19.12 -27.76 -12.37
CA VAL A 508 -17.80 -27.25 -12.72
C VAL A 508 -16.85 -28.44 -12.92
N GLU A 509 -16.34 -28.58 -14.12
CA GLU A 509 -15.53 -29.71 -14.59
C GLU A 509 -14.35 -30.06 -13.69
N ILE A 510 -13.62 -29.07 -13.17
CA ILE A 510 -12.45 -29.32 -12.33
C ILE A 510 -12.83 -29.99 -10.99
N VAL A 511 -13.97 -29.64 -10.41
CA VAL A 511 -14.48 -30.25 -9.17
C VAL A 511 -14.89 -31.68 -9.44
N TYR A 512 -15.71 -31.90 -10.49
CA TYR A 512 -16.15 -33.20 -10.93
C TYR A 512 -14.98 -34.15 -11.21
N ASN A 513 -13.99 -33.73 -12.04
CA ASN A 513 -12.86 -34.57 -12.41
C ASN A 513 -11.99 -34.94 -11.20
N LYS A 514 -11.78 -34.02 -10.26
CA LYS A 514 -11.01 -34.30 -9.02
C LYS A 514 -11.78 -35.27 -8.11
N ALA A 515 -13.08 -35.08 -7.93
CA ALA A 515 -13.90 -35.97 -7.08
C ALA A 515 -13.95 -37.39 -7.67
N LEU A 516 -14.22 -37.52 -8.98
CA LEU A 516 -14.26 -38.82 -9.68
C LEU A 516 -12.92 -39.55 -9.54
N ARG A 517 -11.79 -38.86 -9.80
CA ARG A 517 -10.45 -39.44 -9.65
C ARG A 517 -10.17 -39.95 -8.23
N LEU A 518 -10.61 -39.23 -7.19
CA LEU A 518 -10.44 -39.69 -5.82
C LEU A 518 -11.27 -40.93 -5.52
N LEU A 519 -12.52 -40.97 -5.97
CA LEU A 519 -13.41 -42.16 -5.85
C LEU A 519 -12.77 -43.38 -6.52
N GLU A 520 -12.38 -43.28 -7.77
CA GLU A 520 -11.74 -44.36 -8.54
C GLU A 520 -10.44 -44.84 -7.90
N THR A 521 -9.60 -43.91 -7.39
CA THR A 521 -8.26 -44.26 -6.88
C THR A 521 -8.28 -44.90 -5.49
N TYR A 522 -9.23 -44.51 -4.63
CA TYR A 522 -9.17 -44.83 -3.21
C TYR A 522 -10.42 -45.52 -2.64
N PHE A 523 -11.60 -45.49 -3.36
CA PHE A 523 -12.88 -45.97 -2.82
C PHE A 523 -13.54 -47.06 -3.70
N GLU A 524 -13.05 -47.36 -4.93
CA GLU A 524 -13.69 -48.31 -5.88
C GLU A 524 -13.72 -49.76 -5.43
N THR A 525 -13.01 -50.17 -4.38
CA THR A 525 -13.01 -51.58 -3.91
C THR A 525 -14.25 -51.96 -3.10
N GLN A 526 -15.19 -51.05 -2.84
CA GLN A 526 -16.40 -51.35 -2.05
C GLN A 526 -17.68 -51.57 -2.88
N PHE A 527 -17.63 -51.34 -4.20
CA PHE A 527 -18.82 -51.46 -5.08
C PHE A 527 -18.83 -52.72 -5.93
N MET A 528 -18.00 -53.71 -5.64
CA MET A 528 -17.99 -55.01 -6.36
C MET A 528 -18.43 -56.22 -5.50
N ASP A 529 -19.24 -56.03 -4.45
CA ASP A 529 -19.94 -57.14 -3.76
C ASP A 529 -21.46 -56.93 -3.78
#